data_b70c33dbca2e37bde6ccea0b4b23999f
#
_entry.id   b70c33dbca2e37bde6ccea0b4b23999f
#
_cell.length_a   1.000
_cell.length_b   1.000
_cell.length_c   1.000
_cell.angle_alpha   90.00
_cell.angle_beta   90.00
_cell.angle_gamma   90.00
#
_symmetry.space_group_name_H-M   'P 1'
#
loop_
_entity.id
_entity.type
_entity.pdbx_description
1 polymer ?
#
loop_
_entity_poly.entity_id
_entity_poly.type
_entity_poly.pdbx_seq_one_letter_code
_entity_poly.pdbx_strand_id
1 'polypeptide(L)'
;MSELQRLKGLLPPEMQSWVFVEASASVDPPLITIEEIGRDEVEIQVDLEKWDALALDHRNLLFWHEVGRIQNDAVPRDGWEMAALAIGLGGAIGELWVQDAMLLFMALGLSGFAGYRLYLKNNSEKRLQDAVMADERAIDLACRFGYSLPNAYKSLGGALKELVEQTR
;
A
#
# COMPACT_ATOMS: atom_id res chain seq x y z
N MET A 1 -17.80 -14.40 16.11
CA MET A 1 -16.96 -13.21 15.81
C MET A 1 -16.76 -13.19 14.32
N SER A 2 -17.06 -12.08 13.63
CA SER A 2 -16.84 -12.01 12.17
C SER A 2 -15.34 -11.96 11.87
N GLU A 3 -14.94 -12.39 10.63
CA GLU A 3 -13.53 -12.35 10.22
C GLU A 3 -12.97 -10.93 10.29
N LEU A 4 -13.73 -9.92 9.87
CA LEU A 4 -13.31 -8.52 9.98
C LEU A 4 -13.05 -8.07 11.42
N GLN A 5 -13.90 -8.51 12.37
CA GLN A 5 -13.66 -8.22 13.80
C GLN A 5 -12.39 -8.92 14.31
N ARG A 6 -12.13 -10.14 13.82
CA ARG A 6 -10.91 -10.87 14.15
C ARG A 6 -9.67 -10.12 13.63
N LEU A 7 -9.68 -9.71 12.36
CA LEU A 7 -8.58 -8.95 11.74
C LEU A 7 -8.37 -7.61 12.46
N LYS A 8 -9.43 -6.89 12.79
CA LYS A 8 -9.33 -5.65 13.57
C LYS A 8 -8.68 -5.88 14.94
N GLY A 9 -8.91 -7.03 15.56
CA GLY A 9 -8.26 -7.44 16.80
C GLY A 9 -6.77 -7.80 16.66
N LEU A 10 -6.29 -8.04 15.45
CA LEU A 10 -4.87 -8.27 15.13
C LEU A 10 -4.08 -6.98 14.90
N LEU A 11 -4.76 -5.83 14.76
CA LEU A 11 -4.10 -4.54 14.63
C LEU A 11 -3.39 -4.16 15.93
N PRO A 12 -2.18 -3.57 15.84
CA PRO A 12 -1.55 -2.93 16.97
C PRO A 12 -2.49 -1.88 17.61
N PRO A 13 -2.53 -1.76 18.96
CA PRO A 13 -3.46 -0.87 19.64
C PRO A 13 -3.40 0.60 19.15
N GLU A 14 -2.22 1.08 18.79
CA GLU A 14 -1.98 2.42 18.29
C GLU A 14 -2.60 2.68 16.90
N MET A 15 -2.90 1.62 16.15
CA MET A 15 -3.47 1.70 14.80
C MET A 15 -4.99 1.55 14.77
N GLN A 16 -5.59 1.00 15.84
CA GLN A 16 -7.02 0.67 15.86
C GLN A 16 -7.96 1.88 15.73
N SER A 17 -7.47 3.09 16.00
CA SER A 17 -8.26 4.32 15.92
C SER A 17 -8.33 4.95 14.54
N TRP A 18 -7.38 4.63 13.63
CA TRP A 18 -7.25 5.26 12.32
C TRP A 18 -7.08 4.27 11.16
N VAL A 19 -6.94 2.97 11.46
CA VAL A 19 -6.96 1.91 10.45
C VAL A 19 -8.30 1.19 10.49
N PHE A 20 -9.00 1.21 9.36
CA PHE A 20 -10.28 0.54 9.17
C PHE A 20 -10.06 -0.77 8.40
N VAL A 21 -10.87 -1.78 8.69
CA VAL A 21 -10.83 -3.07 7.98
C VAL A 21 -12.21 -3.33 7.44
N GLU A 22 -12.32 -3.39 6.12
CA GLU A 22 -13.60 -3.56 5.44
C GLU A 22 -13.57 -4.71 4.42
N ALA A 23 -14.77 -5.22 4.10
CA ALA A 23 -14.92 -6.20 3.04
C ALA A 23 -15.18 -5.49 1.71
N SER A 24 -14.46 -5.88 0.68
CA SER A 24 -14.69 -5.40 -0.68
C SER A 24 -14.77 -6.58 -1.64
N ALA A 25 -15.74 -6.56 -2.54
CA ALA A 25 -15.89 -7.58 -3.58
C ALA A 25 -14.97 -7.34 -4.80
N SER A 26 -14.30 -6.19 -4.85
CA SER A 26 -13.43 -5.79 -5.97
C SER A 26 -12.13 -5.22 -5.42
N VAL A 27 -11.25 -6.13 -4.96
CA VAL A 27 -9.93 -5.77 -4.46
C VAL A 27 -8.90 -5.97 -5.57
N ASP A 28 -8.11 -4.94 -5.87
CA ASP A 28 -7.02 -4.99 -6.84
C ASP A 28 -5.72 -4.45 -6.17
N PRO A 29 -4.72 -5.28 -5.91
CA PRO A 29 -4.63 -6.72 -6.22
C PRO A 29 -5.61 -7.58 -5.44
N PRO A 30 -5.94 -8.79 -5.92
CA PRO A 30 -6.90 -9.68 -5.26
C PRO A 30 -6.43 -10.05 -3.85
N LEU A 31 -7.36 -10.38 -2.97
CA LEU A 31 -7.27 -10.77 -1.56
C LEU A 31 -7.24 -9.62 -0.58
N ILE A 32 -6.29 -8.72 -0.66
CA ILE A 32 -6.10 -7.62 0.30
C ILE A 32 -5.41 -6.44 -0.37
N THR A 33 -5.87 -5.24 -0.07
CA THR A 33 -5.23 -3.99 -0.50
C THR A 33 -5.36 -2.92 0.58
N ILE A 34 -4.57 -1.87 0.46
CA ILE A 34 -4.57 -0.70 1.35
C ILE A 34 -4.96 0.51 0.52
N GLU A 35 -5.87 1.32 1.04
CA GLU A 35 -6.29 2.59 0.45
C GLU A 35 -6.30 3.70 1.50
N GLU A 36 -5.82 4.90 1.14
CA GLU A 36 -5.98 6.09 1.98
C GLU A 36 -7.38 6.66 1.75
N ILE A 37 -8.19 6.76 2.80
CA ILE A 37 -9.56 7.30 2.74
C ILE A 37 -9.65 8.73 3.30
N GLY A 38 -8.62 9.20 3.98
CA GLY A 38 -8.55 10.53 4.59
C GLY A 38 -7.11 11.00 4.76
N ARG A 39 -6.95 12.13 5.44
CA ARG A 39 -5.62 12.73 5.63
C ARG A 39 -4.69 11.84 6.47
N ASP A 40 -5.26 11.14 7.45
CA ASP A 40 -4.53 10.28 8.38
C ASP A 40 -5.28 8.96 8.63
N GLU A 41 -6.20 8.57 7.72
CA GLU A 41 -7.01 7.37 7.84
C GLU A 41 -6.71 6.42 6.67
N VAL A 42 -6.56 5.15 7.01
CA VAL A 42 -6.23 4.09 6.05
C VAL A 42 -7.26 2.98 6.16
N GLU A 43 -7.69 2.47 5.03
CA GLU A 43 -8.57 1.32 4.92
C GLU A 43 -7.81 0.11 4.38
N ILE A 44 -7.96 -1.02 5.06
CA ILE A 44 -7.53 -2.33 4.58
C ILE A 44 -8.77 -3.02 4.02
N GLN A 45 -8.82 -3.16 2.71
CA GLN A 45 -9.91 -3.85 2.02
C GLN A 45 -9.56 -5.32 1.82
N VAL A 46 -10.51 -6.22 2.13
CA VAL A 46 -10.32 -7.67 2.06
C VAL A 46 -11.43 -8.29 1.21
N ASP A 47 -11.07 -9.07 0.21
CA ASP A 47 -11.99 -9.92 -0.55
C ASP A 47 -12.30 -11.19 0.26
N LEU A 48 -13.34 -11.15 1.08
CA LEU A 48 -13.67 -12.22 2.00
C LEU A 48 -13.92 -13.57 1.32
N GLU A 49 -14.43 -13.58 0.09
CA GLU A 49 -14.71 -14.82 -0.65
C GLU A 49 -13.40 -15.59 -0.94
N LYS A 50 -12.40 -14.89 -1.45
CA LYS A 50 -11.07 -15.47 -1.73
C LYS A 50 -10.25 -15.63 -0.46
N TRP A 51 -10.40 -14.71 0.50
CA TRP A 51 -9.70 -14.73 1.78
C TRP A 51 -9.99 -15.97 2.60
N ASP A 52 -11.26 -16.38 2.65
CA ASP A 52 -11.69 -17.55 3.44
C ASP A 52 -11.18 -18.87 2.87
N ALA A 53 -10.76 -18.90 1.62
CA ALA A 53 -10.10 -20.06 1.02
C ALA A 53 -8.65 -20.29 1.53
N LEU A 54 -8.01 -19.25 2.09
CA LEU A 54 -6.65 -19.33 2.60
C LEU A 54 -6.58 -20.01 3.97
N ALA A 55 -5.46 -20.67 4.27
CA ALA A 55 -5.15 -21.14 5.61
C ALA A 55 -5.08 -19.97 6.60
N LEU A 56 -5.52 -20.20 7.85
CA LEU A 56 -5.57 -19.16 8.88
C LEU A 56 -4.22 -18.45 9.08
N ASP A 57 -3.12 -19.22 9.08
CA ASP A 57 -1.78 -18.68 9.25
C ASP A 57 -1.39 -17.76 8.06
N HIS A 58 -1.76 -18.15 6.83
CA HIS A 58 -1.54 -17.34 5.65
C HIS A 58 -2.33 -16.02 5.71
N ARG A 59 -3.60 -16.08 6.14
CA ARG A 59 -4.43 -14.88 6.37
C ARG A 59 -3.80 -13.93 7.38
N ASN A 60 -3.32 -14.45 8.49
CA ASN A 60 -2.70 -13.63 9.52
C ASN A 60 -1.43 -12.95 9.01
N LEU A 61 -0.57 -13.68 8.31
CA LEU A 61 0.71 -13.15 7.82
C LEU A 61 0.52 -12.13 6.69
N LEU A 62 -0.42 -12.37 5.76
CA LEU A 62 -0.77 -11.37 4.74
C LEU A 62 -1.34 -10.09 5.37
N PHE A 63 -2.21 -10.23 6.36
CA PHE A 63 -2.74 -9.07 7.07
C PHE A 63 -1.63 -8.27 7.76
N TRP A 64 -0.73 -8.91 8.48
CA TRP A 64 0.39 -8.23 9.14
C TRP A 64 1.42 -7.69 8.15
N HIS A 65 1.57 -8.27 6.98
CA HIS A 65 2.38 -7.70 5.91
C HIS A 65 1.82 -6.33 5.47
N GLU A 66 0.51 -6.24 5.26
CA GLU A 66 -0.14 -4.96 4.91
C GLU A 66 -0.06 -3.96 6.08
N VAL A 67 -0.25 -4.39 7.32
CA VAL A 67 -0.03 -3.56 8.51
C VAL A 67 1.42 -3.05 8.55
N GLY A 68 2.40 -3.88 8.22
CA GLY A 68 3.81 -3.49 8.11
C GLY A 68 4.05 -2.44 7.02
N ARG A 69 3.36 -2.54 5.88
CA ARG A 69 3.41 -1.52 4.82
C ARG A 69 2.85 -0.18 5.29
N ILE A 70 1.75 -0.18 6.02
CA ILE A 70 1.17 1.03 6.61
C ILE A 70 2.17 1.67 7.60
N GLN A 71 2.79 0.89 8.47
CA GLN A 71 3.77 1.38 9.45
C GLN A 71 5.03 1.98 8.81
N ASN A 72 5.40 1.52 7.62
CA ASN A 72 6.57 2.00 6.87
C ASN A 72 6.23 3.14 5.89
N ASP A 73 5.02 3.73 5.98
CA ASP A 73 4.55 4.78 5.06
C ASP A 73 4.60 4.34 3.57
N ALA A 74 4.50 3.03 3.34
CA ALA A 74 4.53 2.41 2.01
C ALA A 74 3.13 2.28 1.39
N VAL A 75 2.16 3.05 1.89
CA VAL A 75 0.79 3.09 1.35
C VAL A 75 0.80 3.79 -0.01
N PRO A 76 0.13 3.24 -1.02
CA PRO A 76 -0.03 3.92 -2.30
C PRO A 76 -0.82 5.22 -2.09
N ARG A 77 -0.10 6.37 -2.13
CA ARG A 77 -0.75 7.68 -2.05
C ARG A 77 -1.35 8.06 -3.39
N ASP A 78 -2.40 8.86 -3.34
CA ASP A 78 -3.14 9.32 -4.50
C ASP A 78 -2.25 9.77 -5.67
N GLY A 79 -2.70 9.44 -6.88
CA GLY A 79 -2.01 9.73 -8.14
C GLY A 79 -2.00 11.22 -8.55
N TRP A 80 -2.07 12.16 -7.58
CA TRP A 80 -2.04 13.59 -7.84
C TRP A 80 -0.79 14.01 -8.64
N GLU A 81 0.32 13.23 -8.52
CA GLU A 81 1.55 13.47 -9.28
C GLU A 81 1.32 13.37 -10.79
N MET A 82 0.47 12.43 -11.23
CA MET A 82 0.11 12.30 -12.65
C MET A 82 -0.73 13.49 -13.10
N ALA A 83 -1.68 13.95 -12.28
CA ALA A 83 -2.46 15.15 -12.56
C ALA A 83 -1.58 16.40 -12.59
N ALA A 84 -0.68 16.55 -11.61
CA ALA A 84 0.27 17.66 -11.57
C ALA A 84 1.23 17.65 -12.77
N LEU A 85 1.71 16.48 -13.18
CA LEU A 85 2.54 16.34 -14.38
C LEU A 85 1.76 16.75 -15.63
N ALA A 86 0.52 16.30 -15.79
CA ALA A 86 -0.32 16.63 -16.94
C ALA A 86 -0.63 18.13 -17.00
N ILE A 87 -0.99 18.74 -15.85
CA ILE A 87 -1.26 20.19 -15.74
C ILE A 87 0.01 21.00 -16.02
N GLY A 88 1.14 20.59 -15.45
CA GLY A 88 2.41 21.29 -15.64
C GLY A 88 2.90 21.22 -17.09
N LEU A 89 2.82 20.05 -17.74
CA LEU A 89 3.19 19.90 -19.16
C LEU A 89 2.20 20.65 -20.06
N GLY A 90 0.90 20.54 -19.81
CA GLY A 90 -0.13 21.27 -20.55
C GLY A 90 0.02 22.79 -20.40
N GLY A 91 0.30 23.26 -19.19
CA GLY A 91 0.61 24.65 -18.89
C GLY A 91 1.86 25.14 -19.66
N ALA A 92 2.95 24.38 -19.61
CA ALA A 92 4.19 24.73 -20.33
C ALA A 92 3.97 24.84 -21.84
N ILE A 93 3.16 23.96 -22.44
CA ILE A 93 2.82 24.03 -23.87
C ILE A 93 1.96 25.27 -24.14
N GLY A 94 0.97 25.58 -23.28
CA GLY A 94 0.14 26.78 -23.41
C GLY A 94 0.95 28.09 -23.33
N GLU A 95 1.93 28.15 -22.41
CA GLU A 95 2.79 29.33 -22.20
C GLU A 95 3.73 29.61 -23.36
N LEU A 96 4.07 28.64 -24.18
CA LEU A 96 4.80 28.89 -25.45
C LEU A 96 4.03 29.81 -26.42
N TRP A 97 2.69 29.88 -26.27
CA TRP A 97 1.83 30.74 -27.07
C TRP A 97 1.66 32.12 -26.40
N VAL A 98 1.67 32.21 -25.08
CA VAL A 98 1.45 33.43 -24.31
C VAL A 98 2.75 34.20 -24.05
N GLN A 99 3.90 33.50 -24.15
CA GLN A 99 5.26 34.05 -23.93
C GLN A 99 5.48 34.65 -22.54
N ASP A 100 4.81 34.09 -21.50
CA ASP A 100 5.05 34.49 -20.12
C ASP A 100 6.12 33.57 -19.50
N ALA A 101 7.34 34.15 -19.36
CA ALA A 101 8.48 33.40 -18.85
C ALA A 101 8.27 32.92 -17.40
N MET A 102 7.54 33.67 -16.57
CA MET A 102 7.33 33.31 -15.15
C MET A 102 6.40 32.09 -15.03
N LEU A 103 5.30 32.07 -15.77
CA LEU A 103 4.36 30.96 -15.79
C LEU A 103 5.01 29.72 -16.40
N LEU A 104 5.85 29.87 -17.43
CA LEU A 104 6.62 28.75 -17.99
C LEU A 104 7.55 28.11 -16.94
N PHE A 105 8.29 28.91 -16.16
CA PHE A 105 9.14 28.38 -15.09
C PHE A 105 8.34 27.67 -14.00
N MET A 106 7.18 28.18 -13.63
CA MET A 106 6.30 27.53 -12.65
C MET A 106 5.76 26.20 -13.18
N ALA A 107 5.33 26.13 -14.43
CA ALA A 107 4.83 24.92 -15.07
C ALA A 107 5.92 23.85 -15.18
N LEU A 108 7.13 24.22 -15.60
CA LEU A 108 8.29 23.31 -15.66
C LEU A 108 8.73 22.86 -14.26
N GLY A 109 8.70 23.75 -13.28
CA GLY A 109 8.99 23.42 -11.88
C GLY A 109 8.02 22.38 -11.31
N LEU A 110 6.71 22.58 -11.55
CA LEU A 110 5.68 21.65 -11.12
C LEU A 110 5.85 20.27 -11.80
N SER A 111 6.06 20.26 -13.13
CA SER A 111 6.28 19.02 -13.88
C SER A 111 7.55 18.29 -13.44
N GLY A 112 8.64 19.03 -13.23
CA GLY A 112 9.91 18.46 -12.77
C GLY A 112 9.79 17.85 -11.38
N PHE A 113 9.10 18.53 -10.46
CA PHE A 113 8.84 18.02 -9.11
C PHE A 113 7.94 16.77 -9.13
N ALA A 114 6.84 16.81 -9.88
CA ALA A 114 5.94 15.69 -10.02
C ALA A 114 6.64 14.47 -10.68
N GLY A 115 7.41 14.71 -11.74
CA GLY A 115 8.20 13.67 -12.40
C GLY A 115 9.27 13.06 -11.49
N TYR A 116 9.95 13.86 -10.68
CA TYR A 116 10.92 13.38 -9.69
C TYR A 116 10.25 12.51 -8.63
N ARG A 117 9.08 12.92 -8.13
CA ARG A 117 8.31 12.11 -7.17
C ARG A 117 7.83 10.78 -7.77
N LEU A 118 7.34 10.79 -9.02
CA LEU A 118 6.99 9.57 -9.73
C LEU A 118 8.19 8.63 -9.91
N TYR A 119 9.36 9.20 -10.24
CA TYR A 119 10.60 8.43 -10.34
C TYR A 119 10.96 7.76 -9.00
N LEU A 120 10.91 8.52 -7.89
CA LEU A 120 11.17 7.95 -6.56
C LEU A 120 10.14 6.86 -6.18
N LYS A 121 8.87 7.09 -6.49
CA LYS A 121 7.78 6.14 -6.21
C LYS A 121 7.90 4.85 -7.04
N ASN A 122 8.44 4.96 -8.26
CA ASN A 122 8.62 3.81 -9.17
C ASN A 122 10.02 3.17 -9.08
N ASN A 123 10.88 3.63 -8.17
CA ASN A 123 12.21 3.06 -7.99
C ASN A 123 12.09 1.65 -7.41
N SER A 124 12.51 0.65 -8.20
CA SER A 124 12.44 -0.77 -7.85
C SER A 124 13.21 -1.13 -6.57
N GLU A 125 14.34 -0.47 -6.31
CA GLU A 125 15.12 -0.70 -5.09
C GLU A 125 14.37 -0.25 -3.84
N LYS A 126 13.73 0.92 -3.89
CA LYS A 126 12.93 1.42 -2.77
C LYS A 126 11.73 0.50 -2.51
N ARG A 127 11.02 0.10 -3.57
CA ARG A 127 9.87 -0.84 -3.45
C ARG A 127 10.29 -2.18 -2.84
N LEU A 128 11.47 -2.68 -3.22
CA LEU A 128 12.01 -3.91 -2.64
C LEU A 128 12.36 -3.73 -1.16
N GLN A 129 12.99 -2.61 -0.79
CA GLN A 129 13.28 -2.29 0.60
C GLN A 129 12.00 -2.16 1.44
N ASP A 130 11.00 -1.45 0.94
CA ASP A 130 9.70 -1.29 1.61
C ASP A 130 9.00 -2.66 1.79
N ALA A 131 9.07 -3.54 0.80
CA ALA A 131 8.53 -4.89 0.91
C ALA A 131 9.28 -5.74 1.95
N VAL A 132 10.61 -5.69 1.96
CA VAL A 132 11.43 -6.41 2.95
C VAL A 132 11.13 -5.91 4.37
N MET A 133 11.02 -4.60 4.57
CA MET A 133 10.66 -4.03 5.87
C MET A 133 9.25 -4.43 6.30
N ALA A 134 8.30 -4.51 5.37
CA ALA A 134 6.95 -5.00 5.65
C ALA A 134 6.95 -6.48 6.07
N ASP A 135 7.76 -7.31 5.40
CA ASP A 135 7.94 -8.72 5.76
C ASP A 135 8.54 -8.87 7.17
N GLU A 136 9.58 -8.10 7.50
CA GLU A 136 10.19 -8.12 8.83
C GLU A 136 9.20 -7.70 9.92
N ARG A 137 8.37 -6.68 9.66
CA ARG A 137 7.30 -6.25 10.57
C ARG A 137 6.22 -7.30 10.73
N ALA A 138 5.80 -7.95 9.65
CA ALA A 138 4.82 -9.04 9.69
C ALA A 138 5.32 -10.18 10.59
N ILE A 139 6.59 -10.54 10.46
CA ILE A 139 7.22 -11.59 11.26
C ILE A 139 7.32 -11.19 12.73
N ASP A 140 7.71 -9.95 13.04
CA ASP A 140 7.76 -9.44 14.42
C ASP A 140 6.38 -9.48 15.06
N LEU A 141 5.35 -9.02 14.35
CA LEU A 141 3.96 -9.10 14.82
C LEU A 141 3.52 -10.54 15.03
N ALA A 142 3.78 -11.44 14.08
CA ALA A 142 3.46 -12.85 14.22
C ALA A 142 4.11 -13.47 15.48
N CYS A 143 5.38 -13.16 15.74
CA CYS A 143 6.07 -13.62 16.94
C CYS A 143 5.44 -13.11 18.23
N ARG A 144 4.96 -11.87 18.26
CA ARG A 144 4.20 -11.30 19.40
C ARG A 144 2.87 -12.01 19.63
N PHE A 145 2.25 -12.51 18.57
CA PHE A 145 1.02 -13.33 18.64
C PHE A 145 1.28 -14.82 18.84
N GLY A 146 2.52 -15.21 19.19
CA GLY A 146 2.87 -16.57 19.60
C GLY A 146 3.35 -17.50 18.49
N TYR A 147 3.59 -17.00 17.28
CA TYR A 147 4.24 -17.79 16.23
C TYR A 147 5.72 -18.00 16.55
N SER A 148 6.24 -19.18 16.26
CA SER A 148 7.68 -19.39 16.25
C SER A 148 8.29 -18.74 14.99
N LEU A 149 9.48 -18.21 15.10
CA LEU A 149 10.16 -17.53 13.99
C LEU A 149 10.21 -18.39 12.70
N PRO A 150 10.56 -19.69 12.73
CA PRO A 150 10.55 -20.52 11.54
C PRO A 150 9.15 -20.70 10.92
N ASN A 151 8.11 -20.80 11.76
CA ASN A 151 6.74 -20.92 11.27
C ASN A 151 6.25 -19.62 10.65
N ALA A 152 6.58 -18.47 11.23
CA ALA A 152 6.23 -17.16 10.66
C ALA A 152 6.83 -16.99 9.26
N TYR A 153 8.11 -17.28 9.07
CA TYR A 153 8.76 -17.24 7.75
C TYR A 153 8.13 -18.19 6.74
N LYS A 154 7.87 -19.44 7.16
CA LYS A 154 7.25 -20.44 6.29
C LYS A 154 5.84 -20.02 5.86
N SER A 155 5.04 -19.55 6.80
CA SER A 155 3.66 -19.14 6.52
C SER A 155 3.60 -17.88 5.67
N LEU A 156 4.49 -16.89 5.90
CA LEU A 156 4.58 -15.69 5.07
C LEU A 156 4.97 -16.06 3.63
N GLY A 157 6.00 -16.88 3.44
CA GLY A 157 6.42 -17.33 2.12
C GLY A 157 5.33 -18.11 1.37
N GLY A 158 4.56 -18.95 2.09
CA GLY A 158 3.39 -19.66 1.55
C GLY A 158 2.29 -18.68 1.13
N ALA A 159 1.97 -17.73 1.98
CA ALA A 159 0.94 -16.72 1.77
C ALA A 159 1.23 -15.83 0.56
N LEU A 160 2.47 -15.34 0.44
CA LEU A 160 2.91 -14.53 -0.71
C LEU A 160 2.88 -15.32 -2.02
N LYS A 161 3.21 -16.62 -1.98
CA LYS A 161 3.10 -17.49 -3.15
C LYS A 161 1.65 -17.62 -3.62
N GLU A 162 0.72 -17.86 -2.69
CA GLU A 162 -0.71 -17.95 -3.00
C GLU A 162 -1.24 -16.63 -3.58
N LEU A 163 -0.79 -15.48 -3.03
CA LEU A 163 -1.14 -14.17 -3.56
C LEU A 163 -0.70 -14.01 -5.03
N VAL A 164 0.53 -14.40 -5.36
CA VAL A 164 1.05 -14.34 -6.74
C VAL A 164 0.30 -15.29 -7.67
N GLU A 165 -0.09 -16.47 -7.21
CA GLU A 165 -0.84 -17.43 -8.02
C GLU A 165 -2.26 -16.95 -8.33
N GLN A 166 -2.90 -16.20 -7.44
CA GLN A 166 -4.24 -15.63 -7.65
C GLN A 166 -4.23 -14.35 -8.52
N THR A 167 -3.08 -13.71 -8.68
CA THR A 167 -2.92 -12.50 -9.51
C THR A 167 -2.61 -12.84 -10.99
N ARG A 168 -2.41 -14.12 -11.32
CA ARG A 168 -2.15 -14.61 -12.69
C ARG A 168 -3.41 -15.07 -13.38
#